data_98fbfe08fa670bd5993a8eb006b66c97
#
_entry.id   98fbfe08fa670bd5993a8eb006b66c97
#
_cell.length_a   1.000
_cell.length_b   1.000
_cell.length_c   1.000
_cell.angle_alpha   90.00
_cell.angle_beta   90.00
_cell.angle_gamma   90.00
#
_symmetry.space_group_name_H-M   'P 1'
#
loop_
_entity.id
_entity.type
_entity.pdbx_description
1 polymer ?
#
loop_
_entity_poly.entity_id
_entity_poly.type
_entity_poly.pdbx_seq_one_letter_code
_entity_poly.pdbx_strand_id
1 'polypeptide(L)'
;MDDAVEEYASRLIMTLYYIKPGMSYMLDVLSDAAKRMEAQKEQSLLRFLQNTEFEQLLKDAICNDRSSLAAVIPRHPATRNAAGWMPLHIGMCLAGGNNSEISANQAIRGCYNGGPILVNLGPKTKYGPVPGGIQNCVRCRWFVTEPKHLVALTGHCDNLSWHCDEARKAARDREDELNLLKKQRADREDAGQPFTELAALARAERQFEKAVKKLSDLAQDVSICRGFIDRCIAAHNQGRDGMQQLVPFGDGGELKAALESTDSELLQISGVCQNAEIFPEEDTGNAVYRQAEYLDATLIREKKPPVFLLMNEKEKLVATNAYLRNLAAQMNPENPWLGKRDVIALIDAKKSLSEHFGMDVSCLLPESAKRLLSSGGPQTVDFVEISNTRRHLLLEGAE
;
A
#
# COMPACT_ATOMS: atom_id res chain seq x y z
N MET A 1 -17.46 1.23 22.76
CA MET A 1 -16.09 1.69 22.44
C MET A 1 -15.52 0.90 21.27
N ASP A 2 -16.09 -0.27 21.00
CA ASP A 2 -15.66 -1.16 19.91
C ASP A 2 -16.23 -0.76 18.53
N ASP A 3 -17.47 -0.25 18.48
CA ASP A 3 -18.11 0.19 17.22
C ASP A 3 -17.38 1.36 16.53
N ALA A 4 -16.81 2.29 17.29
CA ALA A 4 -16.09 3.43 16.73
C ALA A 4 -14.71 3.04 16.16
N VAL A 5 -14.09 2.00 16.69
CA VAL A 5 -12.80 1.47 16.20
C VAL A 5 -13.03 0.60 14.95
N GLU A 6 -14.10 -0.19 14.91
CA GLU A 6 -14.52 -0.92 13.71
C GLU A 6 -14.99 0.03 12.60
N GLU A 7 -15.73 1.07 12.93
CA GLU A 7 -16.15 2.10 11.99
C GLU A 7 -14.95 2.89 11.44
N TYR A 8 -13.92 3.13 12.25
CA TYR A 8 -12.66 3.76 11.81
C TYR A 8 -11.75 2.81 11.02
N ALA A 9 -11.66 1.55 11.39
CA ALA A 9 -10.82 0.56 10.70
C ALA A 9 -11.41 0.08 9.37
N SER A 10 -12.73 0.11 9.20
CA SER A 10 -13.42 -0.31 7.99
C SER A 10 -13.47 0.75 6.88
N ARG A 11 -13.07 1.99 7.19
CA ARG A 11 -13.24 3.14 6.27
C ARG A 11 -11.97 3.61 5.58
N LEU A 12 -10.92 2.82 5.49
CA LEU A 12 -9.65 3.25 4.92
C LEU A 12 -9.45 2.74 3.49
N ILE A 13 -10.26 3.26 2.57
CA ILE A 13 -9.84 3.40 1.18
C ILE A 13 -9.89 4.89 0.89
N MET A 14 -8.72 5.50 0.79
CA MET A 14 -8.62 6.85 0.32
C MET A 14 -8.81 6.87 -1.17
N THR A 15 -10.00 7.26 -1.57
CA THR A 15 -10.17 7.82 -2.89
C THR A 15 -9.88 9.30 -2.75
N LEU A 16 -8.81 9.79 -3.36
CA LEU A 16 -8.66 11.21 -3.67
C LEU A 16 -9.81 11.58 -4.59
N TYR A 17 -10.96 11.88 -3.99
CA TYR A 17 -12.10 12.41 -4.71
C TYR A 17 -11.81 13.86 -5.02
N TYR A 18 -11.41 14.12 -6.18
CA TYR A 18 -11.52 15.30 -7.02
C TYR A 18 -10.41 15.29 -8.07
N ILE A 19 -10.29 14.14 -8.75
CA ILE A 19 -9.69 14.20 -10.07
C ILE A 19 -10.83 14.02 -11.04
N LYS A 20 -11.29 15.14 -11.60
CA LYS A 20 -12.25 15.14 -12.69
C LYS A 20 -11.76 14.32 -13.89
N PRO A 21 -12.66 13.85 -14.74
CA PRO A 21 -12.49 12.71 -15.65
C PRO A 21 -11.23 12.82 -16.51
N GLY A 22 -10.39 11.83 -16.44
CA GLY A 22 -9.20 11.77 -17.26
C GLY A 22 -8.03 10.96 -16.70
N MET A 23 -8.14 10.36 -15.50
CA MET A 23 -6.98 9.67 -14.91
C MET A 23 -6.54 8.43 -15.70
N SER A 24 -7.41 7.67 -16.31
CA SER A 24 -6.99 6.54 -17.16
C SER A 24 -6.37 7.00 -18.49
N TYR A 25 -6.85 8.08 -19.06
CA TYR A 25 -6.22 8.73 -20.21
C TYR A 25 -4.93 9.46 -19.80
N MET A 26 -4.90 10.03 -18.59
CA MET A 26 -3.71 10.65 -18.01
C MET A 26 -2.63 9.62 -17.65
N LEU A 27 -2.93 8.38 -17.29
CA LEU A 27 -1.89 7.41 -16.95
C LEU A 27 -1.05 6.99 -18.15
N ASP A 28 -1.62 6.87 -19.34
CA ASP A 28 -0.85 6.60 -20.55
C ASP A 28 -0.04 7.83 -21.02
N VAL A 29 -0.56 9.04 -20.82
CA VAL A 29 0.16 10.30 -21.04
C VAL A 29 1.09 10.64 -19.86
N LEU A 30 0.78 10.15 -18.65
CA LEU A 30 1.50 10.45 -17.41
C LEU A 30 2.67 9.50 -17.16
N SER A 31 2.86 8.40 -17.86
CA SER A 31 4.06 7.59 -17.57
C SER A 31 5.35 8.38 -17.83
N ASP A 32 5.40 9.17 -18.90
CA ASP A 32 6.53 10.06 -19.18
C ASP A 32 6.42 11.43 -18.46
N ALA A 33 5.21 11.91 -18.19
CA ALA A 33 5.00 13.09 -17.38
C ALA A 33 5.18 12.79 -15.89
N ALA A 34 4.81 11.60 -15.39
CA ALA A 34 5.05 11.18 -14.02
C ALA A 34 6.55 11.08 -13.72
N LYS A 35 7.36 10.53 -14.64
CA LYS A 35 8.82 10.51 -14.50
C LYS A 35 9.44 11.91 -14.48
N ARG A 36 8.93 12.84 -15.33
CA ARG A 36 9.37 14.25 -15.30
C ARG A 36 8.89 14.99 -14.05
N MET A 37 7.68 14.69 -13.59
CA MET A 37 7.14 15.23 -12.34
C MET A 37 7.89 14.69 -11.12
N GLU A 38 8.33 13.44 -11.12
CA GLU A 38 9.16 12.83 -10.08
C GLU A 38 10.47 13.62 -9.88
N ALA A 39 11.21 13.86 -10.97
CA ALA A 39 12.44 14.67 -10.92
C ALA A 39 12.18 16.12 -10.46
N GLN A 40 11.03 16.70 -10.79
CA GLN A 40 10.65 18.05 -10.33
C GLN A 40 10.27 18.06 -8.85
N LYS A 41 9.61 17.02 -8.34
CA LYS A 41 9.28 16.87 -6.92
C LYS A 41 10.54 16.76 -6.07
N GLU A 42 11.48 15.89 -6.46
CA GLU A 42 12.76 15.75 -5.80
C GLU A 42 13.50 17.08 -5.71
N GLN A 43 13.60 17.79 -6.82
CA GLN A 43 14.27 19.10 -6.88
C GLN A 43 13.55 20.17 -6.03
N SER A 44 12.24 20.11 -5.93
CA SER A 44 11.46 21.05 -5.14
C SER A 44 11.73 20.89 -3.65
N LEU A 45 11.57 19.66 -3.14
CA LEU A 45 11.82 19.36 -1.73
C LEU A 45 13.29 19.62 -1.38
N LEU A 46 14.21 19.25 -2.28
CA LEU A 46 15.63 19.53 -2.12
C LEU A 46 15.92 21.04 -2.00
N ARG A 47 15.34 21.85 -2.91
CA ARG A 47 15.49 23.32 -2.86
C ARG A 47 14.88 23.91 -1.60
N PHE A 48 13.73 23.43 -1.17
CA PHE A 48 13.10 23.84 0.08
C PHE A 48 14.02 23.58 1.28
N LEU A 49 14.55 22.38 1.40
CA LEU A 49 15.45 21.99 2.48
C LEU A 49 16.78 22.75 2.44
N GLN A 50 17.32 23.06 1.26
CA GLN A 50 18.60 23.75 1.11
C GLN A 50 18.51 25.26 1.32
N ASN A 51 17.46 25.91 0.79
CA ASN A 51 17.45 27.36 0.64
C ASN A 51 16.56 28.10 1.66
N THR A 52 15.62 27.38 2.32
CA THR A 52 14.72 28.04 3.28
C THR A 52 15.43 28.38 4.58
N GLU A 53 15.16 29.55 5.12
CA GLU A 53 15.68 29.96 6.44
C GLU A 53 15.30 28.93 7.51
N PHE A 54 16.22 28.68 8.45
CA PHE A 54 16.13 27.55 9.38
C PHE A 54 14.84 27.53 10.20
N GLU A 55 14.44 28.66 10.78
CA GLU A 55 13.22 28.71 11.60
C GLU A 55 11.96 28.53 10.75
N GLN A 56 11.96 29.08 9.53
CA GLN A 56 10.86 28.90 8.59
C GLN A 56 10.79 27.43 8.11
N LEU A 57 11.95 26.81 7.84
CA LEU A 57 12.04 25.40 7.48
C LEU A 57 11.44 24.50 8.58
N LEU A 58 11.81 24.71 9.84
CA LEU A 58 11.27 23.93 10.95
C LEU A 58 9.77 24.15 11.15
N LYS A 59 9.26 25.33 10.82
CA LYS A 59 7.83 25.63 10.90
C LYS A 59 7.03 24.92 9.80
N ASP A 60 7.54 24.92 8.58
CA ASP A 60 6.81 24.47 7.39
C ASP A 60 7.07 23.02 7.01
N ALA A 61 8.17 22.42 7.48
CA ALA A 61 8.50 21.03 7.17
C ALA A 61 7.44 20.04 7.69
N ILE A 62 7.02 19.14 6.82
CA ILE A 62 6.12 18.04 7.16
C ILE A 62 6.97 16.83 7.50
N CYS A 63 7.20 16.58 8.78
CA CYS A 63 8.06 15.52 9.32
C CYS A 63 7.45 14.93 10.60
N ASN A 64 7.97 13.80 11.08
CA ASN A 64 7.53 13.19 12.33
C ASN A 64 8.05 13.94 13.56
N ASP A 65 9.30 14.39 13.51
CA ASP A 65 9.97 15.00 14.66
C ASP A 65 10.83 16.20 14.22
N ARG A 66 10.36 17.41 14.56
CA ARG A 66 11.05 18.65 14.27
C ARG A 66 12.39 18.78 14.99
N SER A 67 12.52 18.18 16.18
CA SER A 67 13.78 18.21 16.94
C SER A 67 14.87 17.40 16.25
N SER A 68 14.51 16.24 15.72
CA SER A 68 15.39 15.43 14.89
C SER A 68 15.77 16.12 13.58
N LEU A 69 14.80 16.78 12.93
CA LEU A 69 15.05 17.58 11.75
C LEU A 69 16.08 18.70 12.05
N ALA A 70 15.87 19.45 13.15
CA ALA A 70 16.78 20.49 13.60
C ALA A 70 18.19 20.00 13.93
N ALA A 71 18.34 18.75 14.33
CA ALA A 71 19.62 18.14 14.65
C ALA A 71 20.46 17.73 13.42
N VAL A 72 19.81 17.49 12.27
CA VAL A 72 20.50 17.04 11.04
C VAL A 72 20.65 18.12 9.99
N ILE A 73 19.78 19.13 9.97
CA ILE A 73 19.85 20.21 9.00
C ILE A 73 20.68 21.36 9.59
N PRO A 74 21.79 21.77 8.94
CA PRO A 74 22.55 22.93 9.35
C PRO A 74 21.69 24.18 9.35
N ARG A 75 21.90 25.03 10.35
CA ARG A 75 21.16 26.31 10.50
C ARG A 75 21.35 27.25 9.30
N HIS A 76 22.59 27.39 8.84
CA HIS A 76 22.88 28.29 7.72
C HIS A 76 22.64 27.56 6.36
N PRO A 77 21.79 28.11 5.48
CA PRO A 77 21.49 27.46 4.19
C PRO A 77 22.74 27.14 3.35
N ALA A 78 23.72 28.03 3.30
CA ALA A 78 24.96 27.85 2.54
C ALA A 78 25.83 26.68 3.01
N THR A 79 25.61 26.14 4.19
CA THR A 79 26.35 24.99 4.72
C THR A 79 25.59 23.66 4.55
N ARG A 80 24.39 23.70 4.00
CA ARG A 80 23.57 22.50 3.79
C ARG A 80 24.04 21.74 2.56
N ASN A 81 24.57 20.55 2.79
CA ASN A 81 25.01 19.65 1.73
C ASN A 81 23.99 18.50 1.57
N ALA A 82 23.38 18.41 0.41
CA ALA A 82 22.40 17.39 0.07
C ALA A 82 23.03 16.03 -0.27
N ALA A 83 24.34 15.89 -0.31
CA ALA A 83 25.00 14.65 -0.71
C ALA A 83 24.67 13.42 0.17
N GLY A 84 24.14 13.65 1.39
CA GLY A 84 23.67 12.60 2.30
C GLY A 84 22.15 12.41 2.31
N TRP A 85 21.41 13.09 1.45
CA TRP A 85 19.95 12.98 1.39
C TRP A 85 19.53 12.08 0.24
N MET A 86 18.56 11.20 0.48
CA MET A 86 18.08 10.27 -0.52
C MET A 86 16.61 10.55 -0.84
N PRO A 87 16.29 10.84 -2.11
CA PRO A 87 14.92 11.00 -2.54
C PRO A 87 14.17 9.67 -2.43
N LEU A 88 12.89 9.77 -2.10
CA LEU A 88 11.92 8.69 -2.04
C LEU A 88 10.69 9.13 -2.82
N HIS A 89 9.93 8.21 -3.40
CA HIS A 89 8.68 8.56 -4.09
C HIS A 89 7.68 9.30 -3.19
N ILE A 90 7.69 9.04 -1.87
CA ILE A 90 6.83 9.69 -0.87
C ILE A 90 7.46 10.90 -0.17
N GLY A 91 8.73 11.25 -0.46
CA GLY A 91 9.44 12.34 0.21
C GLY A 91 10.95 12.23 0.18
N MET A 92 11.64 12.50 1.29
CA MET A 92 13.10 12.46 1.38
C MET A 92 13.58 11.85 2.69
N CYS A 93 14.61 11.01 2.60
CA CYS A 93 15.36 10.48 3.73
C CYS A 93 16.59 11.34 3.99
N LEU A 94 16.66 12.02 5.12
CA LEU A 94 17.80 12.88 5.49
C LEU A 94 19.01 12.07 6.03
N ALA A 95 18.85 10.77 6.25
CA ALA A 95 19.91 9.85 6.66
C ALA A 95 20.55 9.10 5.47
N GLY A 96 20.23 9.49 4.23
CA GLY A 96 20.83 8.95 3.01
C GLY A 96 20.55 7.47 2.77
N GLY A 97 19.43 6.93 3.28
CA GLY A 97 19.12 5.50 3.15
C GLY A 97 20.11 4.59 3.87
N ASN A 98 20.91 5.13 4.79
CA ASN A 98 21.92 4.37 5.52
C ASN A 98 21.28 3.29 6.39
N ASN A 99 21.50 2.04 6.03
CA ASN A 99 21.00 0.85 6.72
C ASN A 99 22.11 0.09 7.45
N SER A 100 23.34 0.60 7.48
CA SER A 100 24.46 -0.11 8.12
C SER A 100 24.47 0.06 9.63
N GLU A 101 24.69 -1.03 10.37
CA GLU A 101 24.96 -1.01 11.80
C GLU A 101 26.34 -0.43 12.13
N ILE A 102 27.12 -0.08 11.13
CA ILE A 102 28.51 0.30 11.26
C ILE A 102 28.64 1.57 12.05
N SER A 103 29.39 1.43 13.14
CA SER A 103 29.94 2.47 14.01
C SER A 103 29.01 2.96 15.14
N ALA A 104 29.37 2.55 16.35
CA ALA A 104 28.76 3.01 17.59
C ALA A 104 28.88 4.54 17.83
N ASN A 105 29.72 5.21 17.07
CA ASN A 105 30.04 6.64 17.25
C ASN A 105 29.35 7.58 16.29
N GLN A 106 28.51 7.10 15.38
CA GLN A 106 27.78 7.99 14.46
C GLN A 106 26.46 8.45 15.07
N ALA A 107 26.23 9.75 15.09
CA ALA A 107 24.99 10.36 15.56
C ALA A 107 23.78 9.97 14.70
N ILE A 108 24.02 9.66 13.42
CA ILE A 108 22.98 9.26 12.44
C ILE A 108 23.32 7.83 11.96
N ARG A 109 22.46 6.88 12.33
CA ARG A 109 22.59 5.45 11.97
C ARG A 109 21.50 4.99 11.03
N GLY A 110 20.86 5.92 10.32
CA GLY A 110 19.78 5.59 9.38
C GLY A 110 18.58 4.92 10.06
N CYS A 111 18.11 3.82 9.50
CA CYS A 111 16.96 3.08 10.03
C CYS A 111 17.19 2.46 11.43
N TYR A 112 18.44 2.28 11.87
CA TYR A 112 18.77 1.70 13.19
C TYR A 112 18.58 2.66 14.36
N ASN A 113 18.49 3.97 14.12
CA ASN A 113 18.12 4.95 15.13
C ASN A 113 17.11 5.99 14.62
N GLY A 114 16.37 5.61 13.60
CA GLY A 114 15.29 6.41 13.01
C GLY A 114 13.96 6.31 13.76
N GLY A 115 13.87 5.46 14.78
CA GLY A 115 12.65 5.19 15.54
C GLY A 115 12.52 6.03 16.81
N PRO A 116 11.68 5.60 17.77
CA PRO A 116 11.35 6.33 18.98
C PRO A 116 12.52 6.39 19.97
N ILE A 117 12.40 7.28 20.93
CA ILE A 117 13.33 7.39 22.05
C ILE A 117 13.22 6.16 22.94
N LEU A 118 14.31 5.44 23.11
CA LEU A 118 14.43 4.30 24.04
C LEU A 118 14.84 4.76 25.45
N VAL A 119 15.80 5.70 25.51
CA VAL A 119 16.31 6.23 26.77
C VAL A 119 16.52 7.74 26.58
N ASN A 120 15.92 8.53 27.44
CA ASN A 120 16.08 9.98 27.45
C ASN A 120 16.99 10.40 28.62
N LEU A 121 18.26 10.64 28.32
CA LEU A 121 19.27 11.10 29.28
C LEU A 121 19.84 12.48 28.85
N GLY A 122 19.02 13.35 28.29
CA GLY A 122 19.44 14.63 27.75
C GLY A 122 20.43 14.46 26.58
N PRO A 123 21.69 14.91 26.71
CA PRO A 123 22.66 14.81 25.60
C PRO A 123 23.00 13.37 25.19
N LYS A 124 22.64 12.37 26.00
CA LYS A 124 22.83 10.93 25.73
C LYS A 124 21.53 10.22 25.34
N THR A 125 20.55 10.94 24.78
CA THR A 125 19.31 10.35 24.30
C THR A 125 19.62 9.25 23.27
N LYS A 126 19.09 8.05 23.52
CA LYS A 126 19.19 6.89 22.60
C LYS A 126 17.87 6.69 21.89
N TYR A 127 17.96 6.49 20.60
CA TYR A 127 16.82 6.16 19.74
C TYR A 127 16.91 4.71 19.29
N GLY A 128 15.75 4.08 19.15
CA GLY A 128 15.63 2.72 18.64
C GLY A 128 15.60 2.67 17.11
N PRO A 129 15.51 1.44 16.57
CA PRO A 129 15.27 1.24 15.15
C PRO A 129 13.89 1.75 14.76
N VAL A 130 13.69 1.99 13.47
CA VAL A 130 12.39 2.36 12.93
C VAL A 130 11.41 1.20 13.20
N PRO A 131 10.26 1.48 13.83
CA PRO A 131 9.23 0.46 14.03
C PRO A 131 8.70 -0.07 12.68
N GLY A 132 8.34 -1.33 12.61
CA GLY A 132 7.93 -1.98 11.37
C GLY A 132 9.10 -2.43 10.49
N GLY A 133 10.33 -2.02 10.79
CA GLY A 133 11.54 -2.49 10.12
C GLY A 133 12.28 -1.42 9.31
N ILE A 134 13.30 -1.89 8.59
CA ILE A 134 14.11 -1.05 7.70
C ILE A 134 13.22 -0.54 6.55
N GLN A 135 13.40 0.72 6.18
CA GLN A 135 12.65 1.41 5.11
C GLN A 135 11.19 1.76 5.43
N ASN A 136 10.70 1.53 6.63
CA ASN A 136 9.41 2.11 7.03
C ASN A 136 9.56 3.62 7.27
N CYS A 137 9.63 4.38 6.16
CA CYS A 137 9.98 5.80 6.17
C CYS A 137 8.92 6.66 6.87
N VAL A 138 7.65 6.28 6.79
CA VAL A 138 6.56 7.02 7.47
C VAL A 138 6.70 7.02 8.99
N ARG A 139 7.41 6.05 9.59
CA ARG A 139 7.70 5.97 11.04
C ARG A 139 9.05 6.58 11.41
N CYS A 140 9.84 6.98 10.40
CA CYS A 140 11.22 7.43 10.61
C CYS A 140 11.27 8.92 10.99
N ARG A 141 12.06 9.27 12.02
CA ARG A 141 12.29 10.66 12.43
C ARG A 141 13.12 11.47 11.42
N TRP A 142 13.80 10.80 10.50
CA TRP A 142 14.59 11.41 9.41
C TRP A 142 13.80 11.65 8.13
N PHE A 143 12.53 11.29 8.13
CA PHE A 143 11.66 11.42 6.95
C PHE A 143 11.03 12.81 6.91
N VAL A 144 11.06 13.41 5.72
CA VAL A 144 10.42 14.69 5.40
C VAL A 144 9.66 14.56 4.10
N THR A 145 8.52 15.20 4.01
CA THR A 145 7.71 15.26 2.79
C THR A 145 7.15 16.65 2.55
N GLU A 146 6.50 16.84 1.40
CA GLU A 146 5.80 18.07 1.02
C GLU A 146 4.53 17.75 0.22
N PRO A 147 3.60 18.72 0.01
CA PRO A 147 2.33 18.48 -0.72
C PRO A 147 2.48 17.87 -2.11
N LYS A 148 3.61 18.08 -2.80
CA LYS A 148 3.88 17.48 -4.12
C LYS A 148 3.93 15.95 -4.11
N HIS A 149 4.21 15.36 -2.95
CA HIS A 149 4.23 13.92 -2.76
C HIS A 149 2.86 13.33 -2.37
N LEU A 150 1.80 14.16 -2.34
CA LEU A 150 0.48 13.76 -1.86
C LEU A 150 -0.08 12.53 -2.59
N VAL A 151 0.08 12.45 -3.92
CA VAL A 151 -0.38 11.29 -4.72
C VAL A 151 0.37 10.03 -4.31
N ALA A 152 1.70 10.11 -4.18
CA ALA A 152 2.51 8.97 -3.77
C ALA A 152 2.22 8.55 -2.32
N LEU A 153 2.06 9.51 -1.41
CA LEU A 153 1.65 9.23 -0.02
C LEU A 153 0.29 8.55 0.06
N THR A 154 -0.65 8.95 -0.79
CA THR A 154 -1.97 8.31 -0.86
C THR A 154 -1.84 6.87 -1.34
N GLY A 155 -1.11 6.64 -2.43
CA GLY A 155 -0.85 5.28 -2.92
C GLY A 155 -0.14 4.40 -1.89
N HIS A 156 0.84 4.96 -1.18
CA HIS A 156 1.52 4.26 -0.08
C HIS A 156 0.56 3.94 1.08
N CYS A 157 -0.35 4.85 1.42
CA CYS A 157 -1.38 4.62 2.44
C CYS A 157 -2.35 3.51 2.04
N ASP A 158 -2.75 3.44 0.77
CA ASP A 158 -3.60 2.37 0.24
C ASP A 158 -2.88 1.02 0.34
N ASN A 159 -1.59 0.98 -0.01
CA ASN A 159 -0.76 -0.21 0.10
C ASN A 159 -0.62 -0.67 1.57
N LEU A 160 -0.33 0.24 2.49
CA LEU A 160 -0.30 -0.06 3.93
C LEU A 160 -1.66 -0.58 4.45
N SER A 161 -2.77 -0.02 3.96
CA SER A 161 -4.12 -0.46 4.31
C SER A 161 -4.39 -1.89 3.84
N TRP A 162 -3.95 -2.23 2.63
CA TRP A 162 -4.01 -3.59 2.11
C TRP A 162 -3.22 -4.57 2.98
N HIS A 163 -1.97 -4.24 3.32
CA HIS A 163 -1.17 -5.08 4.21
C HIS A 163 -1.77 -5.22 5.61
N CYS A 164 -2.43 -4.16 6.12
CA CYS A 164 -3.15 -4.19 7.39
C CYS A 164 -4.33 -5.18 7.34
N ASP A 165 -5.09 -5.20 6.25
CA ASP A 165 -6.20 -6.13 6.07
C ASP A 165 -5.72 -7.59 5.96
N GLU A 166 -4.63 -7.84 5.25
CA GLU A 166 -4.02 -9.17 5.18
C GLU A 166 -3.49 -9.63 6.56
N ALA A 167 -2.87 -8.70 7.31
CA ALA A 167 -2.42 -9.01 8.67
C ALA A 167 -3.60 -9.29 9.63
N ARG A 168 -4.74 -8.60 9.44
CA ARG A 168 -5.98 -8.84 10.20
C ARG A 168 -6.55 -10.23 9.92
N LYS A 169 -6.61 -10.65 8.64
CA LYS A 169 -7.02 -12.00 8.24
C LYS A 169 -6.11 -13.05 8.88
N ALA A 170 -4.78 -12.85 8.76
CA ALA A 170 -3.81 -13.76 9.35
C ALA A 170 -3.89 -13.84 10.88
N ALA A 171 -4.14 -12.71 11.56
CA ALA A 171 -4.31 -12.71 13.01
C ALA A 171 -5.57 -13.50 13.44
N ARG A 172 -6.67 -13.36 12.69
CA ARG A 172 -7.92 -14.13 12.94
C ARG A 172 -7.69 -15.64 12.76
N ASP A 173 -7.01 -16.04 11.68
CA ASP A 173 -6.70 -17.45 11.45
C ASP A 173 -5.89 -18.06 12.61
N ARG A 174 -4.91 -17.28 13.15
CA ARG A 174 -4.11 -17.70 14.31
C ARG A 174 -4.91 -17.71 15.62
N GLU A 175 -5.87 -16.81 15.77
CA GLU A 175 -6.80 -16.81 16.91
C GLU A 175 -7.70 -18.05 16.89
N ASP A 176 -8.23 -18.42 15.73
CA ASP A 176 -9.08 -19.59 15.57
C ASP A 176 -8.29 -20.89 15.86
N GLU A 177 -7.04 -21.01 15.38
CA GLU A 177 -6.15 -22.12 15.68
C GLU A 177 -5.88 -22.22 17.21
N LEU A 178 -5.58 -21.11 17.84
CA LEU A 178 -5.34 -21.04 19.29
C LEU A 178 -6.58 -21.45 20.08
N ASN A 179 -7.74 -20.92 19.70
CA ASN A 179 -9.01 -21.22 20.37
C ASN A 179 -9.41 -22.69 20.24
N LEU A 180 -9.13 -23.31 19.09
CA LEU A 180 -9.34 -24.73 18.87
C LEU A 180 -8.49 -25.59 19.85
N LEU A 181 -7.19 -25.26 19.99
CA LEU A 181 -6.28 -25.96 20.91
C LEU A 181 -6.68 -25.75 22.38
N LYS A 182 -7.10 -24.54 22.76
CA LYS A 182 -7.60 -24.25 24.12
C LYS A 182 -8.87 -25.05 24.42
N LYS A 183 -9.77 -25.14 23.46
CA LYS A 183 -10.99 -25.97 23.61
C LYS A 183 -10.65 -27.45 23.76
N GLN A 184 -9.77 -27.98 22.92
CA GLN A 184 -9.32 -29.38 23.01
C GLN A 184 -8.67 -29.69 24.37
N ARG A 185 -7.91 -28.73 24.92
CA ARG A 185 -7.33 -28.84 26.24
C ARG A 185 -8.43 -28.91 27.31
N ALA A 186 -9.41 -28.01 27.30
CA ALA A 186 -10.50 -27.99 28.26
C ALA A 186 -11.32 -29.29 28.19
N ASP A 187 -11.70 -29.75 26.99
CA ASP A 187 -12.47 -30.97 26.78
C ASP A 187 -11.74 -32.23 27.35
N ARG A 188 -10.40 -32.29 27.23
CA ARG A 188 -9.60 -33.38 27.80
C ARG A 188 -9.48 -33.30 29.31
N GLU A 189 -9.25 -32.09 29.86
CA GLU A 189 -9.19 -31.86 31.31
C GLU A 189 -10.53 -32.21 31.98
N ASP A 190 -11.66 -31.85 31.37
CA ASP A 190 -13.00 -32.19 31.82
C ASP A 190 -13.27 -33.71 31.79
N ALA A 191 -12.69 -34.39 30.79
CA ALA A 191 -12.77 -35.87 30.72
C ALA A 191 -11.78 -36.60 31.63
N GLY A 192 -11.02 -35.89 32.49
CA GLY A 192 -9.97 -36.45 33.34
C GLY A 192 -8.77 -37.02 32.57
N GLN A 193 -8.56 -36.60 31.32
CA GLN A 193 -7.45 -37.04 30.47
C GLN A 193 -6.36 -35.97 30.41
N PRO A 194 -5.06 -36.35 30.37
CA PRO A 194 -4.00 -35.36 30.22
C PRO A 194 -3.99 -34.75 28.82
N PHE A 195 -3.78 -33.43 28.75
CA PHE A 195 -3.53 -32.74 27.47
C PHE A 195 -2.06 -32.89 27.10
N THR A 196 -1.77 -33.55 25.99
CA THR A 196 -0.41 -33.89 25.55
C THR A 196 0.20 -32.86 24.61
N GLU A 197 -0.61 -31.92 24.06
CA GLU A 197 -0.21 -30.98 22.99
C GLU A 197 0.20 -29.59 23.54
N LEU A 198 0.82 -29.55 24.75
CA LEU A 198 1.25 -28.29 25.37
C LEU A 198 2.23 -27.50 24.52
N ALA A 199 3.12 -28.21 23.78
CA ALA A 199 4.08 -27.55 22.88
C ALA A 199 3.38 -26.90 21.67
N ALA A 200 2.33 -27.52 21.14
CA ALA A 200 1.52 -26.97 20.06
C ALA A 200 0.74 -25.71 20.53
N LEU A 201 0.12 -25.78 21.71
CA LEU A 201 -0.57 -24.66 22.32
C LEU A 201 0.38 -23.46 22.54
N ALA A 202 1.54 -23.68 23.14
CA ALA A 202 2.54 -22.62 23.36
C ALA A 202 3.09 -22.03 22.04
N ARG A 203 3.13 -22.83 20.96
CA ARG A 203 3.48 -22.35 19.62
C ARG A 203 2.39 -21.47 19.05
N ALA A 204 1.14 -21.91 19.11
CA ALA A 204 -0.03 -21.13 18.64
C ALA A 204 -0.16 -19.80 19.38
N GLU A 205 0.05 -19.76 20.68
CA GLU A 205 0.08 -18.52 21.47
C GLU A 205 1.12 -17.53 20.94
N ARG A 206 2.36 -17.98 20.77
CA ARG A 206 3.44 -17.11 20.21
C ARG A 206 3.16 -16.65 18.79
N GLN A 207 2.54 -17.50 17.94
CA GLN A 207 2.19 -17.13 16.57
C GLN A 207 1.06 -16.10 16.56
N PHE A 208 0.06 -16.25 17.41
CA PHE A 208 -1.01 -15.27 17.58
C PHE A 208 -0.48 -13.92 18.06
N GLU A 209 0.33 -13.90 19.13
CA GLU A 209 0.96 -12.66 19.64
C GLU A 209 1.78 -11.95 18.53
N LYS A 210 2.55 -12.71 17.75
CA LYS A 210 3.32 -12.16 16.63
C LYS A 210 2.42 -11.58 15.54
N ALA A 211 1.31 -12.23 15.21
CA ALA A 211 0.36 -11.76 14.22
C ALA A 211 -0.36 -10.49 14.68
N VAL A 212 -0.81 -10.43 15.94
CA VAL A 212 -1.43 -9.24 16.54
C VAL A 212 -0.45 -8.07 16.58
N LYS A 213 0.82 -8.32 16.93
CA LYS A 213 1.84 -7.27 16.90
C LYS A 213 2.03 -6.71 15.49
N LYS A 214 2.14 -7.58 14.47
CA LYS A 214 2.25 -7.13 13.07
C LYS A 214 1.05 -6.29 12.64
N LEU A 215 -0.15 -6.72 12.99
CA LEU A 215 -1.39 -5.97 12.73
C LEU A 215 -1.35 -4.59 13.40
N SER A 216 -0.98 -4.52 14.67
CA SER A 216 -0.88 -3.26 15.42
C SER A 216 0.14 -2.31 14.80
N ASP A 217 1.30 -2.82 14.39
CA ASP A 217 2.34 -2.02 13.75
C ASP A 217 1.84 -1.43 12.42
N LEU A 218 1.21 -2.23 11.56
CA LEU A 218 0.64 -1.77 10.28
C LEU A 218 -0.51 -0.78 10.46
N ALA A 219 -1.41 -1.00 11.42
CA ALA A 219 -2.48 -0.05 11.73
C ALA A 219 -1.92 1.32 12.15
N GLN A 220 -0.82 1.31 12.91
CA GLN A 220 -0.13 2.53 13.29
C GLN A 220 0.56 3.20 12.10
N ASP A 221 1.13 2.42 11.17
CA ASP A 221 1.74 2.93 9.93
C ASP A 221 0.70 3.65 9.06
N VAL A 222 -0.48 3.04 8.87
CA VAL A 222 -1.62 3.66 8.17
C VAL A 222 -2.02 4.98 8.83
N SER A 223 -2.17 4.99 10.16
CA SER A 223 -2.56 6.20 10.90
C SER A 223 -1.55 7.35 10.75
N ILE A 224 -0.24 7.03 10.80
CA ILE A 224 0.82 8.02 10.64
C ILE A 224 0.90 8.52 9.19
N CYS A 225 0.82 7.62 8.21
CA CYS A 225 0.80 7.99 6.79
C CYS A 225 -0.37 8.92 6.49
N ARG A 226 -1.56 8.63 7.02
CA ARG A 226 -2.71 9.51 6.94
C ARG A 226 -2.43 10.88 7.53
N GLY A 227 -1.80 10.95 8.71
CA GLY A 227 -1.42 12.23 9.32
C GLY A 227 -0.46 13.06 8.45
N PHE A 228 0.38 12.43 7.61
CA PHE A 228 1.17 13.12 6.59
C PHE A 228 0.29 13.68 5.48
N ILE A 229 -0.66 12.90 4.97
CA ILE A 229 -1.60 13.32 3.94
C ILE A 229 -2.40 14.53 4.41
N ASP A 230 -2.98 14.48 5.62
CA ASP A 230 -3.77 15.58 6.18
C ASP A 230 -2.94 16.87 6.31
N ARG A 231 -1.68 16.76 6.74
CA ARG A 231 -0.76 17.90 6.82
C ARG A 231 -0.37 18.45 5.44
N CYS A 232 -0.18 17.57 4.44
CA CYS A 232 0.07 17.99 3.07
C CYS A 232 -1.13 18.73 2.48
N ILE A 233 -2.35 18.24 2.70
CA ILE A 233 -3.59 18.90 2.29
C ILE A 233 -3.75 20.26 2.96
N ALA A 234 -3.53 20.34 4.28
CA ALA A 234 -3.62 21.58 5.02
C ALA A 234 -2.59 22.62 4.53
N ALA A 235 -1.36 22.20 4.24
CA ALA A 235 -0.32 23.07 3.70
C ALA A 235 -0.66 23.56 2.28
N HIS A 236 -1.21 22.68 1.44
CA HIS A 236 -1.67 23.04 0.10
C HIS A 236 -2.80 24.09 0.15
N ASN A 237 -3.85 23.83 0.95
CA ASN A 237 -5.01 24.73 1.07
C ASN A 237 -4.66 26.10 1.68
N GLN A 238 -3.58 26.17 2.46
CA GLN A 238 -3.07 27.45 3.01
C GLN A 238 -2.23 28.25 2.02
N GLY A 239 -2.05 27.78 0.79
CA GLY A 239 -1.28 28.47 -0.24
C GLY A 239 0.22 28.62 0.09
N ARG A 240 0.73 27.86 1.06
CA ARG A 240 2.14 27.90 1.48
C ARG A 240 3.13 27.46 0.41
N ASP A 241 2.63 26.95 -0.69
CA ASP A 241 3.43 26.17 -1.64
C ASP A 241 3.88 26.91 -2.89
N GLY A 242 3.33 28.07 -3.19
CA GLY A 242 3.49 28.65 -4.52
C GLY A 242 3.02 27.70 -5.64
N MET A 243 2.28 26.66 -5.28
CA MET A 243 1.97 25.44 -6.03
C MET A 243 0.57 25.43 -6.62
N GLN A 244 -0.18 26.51 -6.60
CA GLN A 244 -1.49 26.60 -7.25
C GLN A 244 -1.48 26.18 -8.73
N GLN A 245 -0.30 25.91 -9.31
CA GLN A 245 -0.13 25.56 -10.72
C GLN A 245 0.24 24.10 -11.02
N LEU A 246 0.49 23.25 -10.03
CA LEU A 246 1.08 21.92 -10.29
C LEU A 246 0.22 20.70 -10.00
N VAL A 247 -0.92 20.89 -9.36
CA VAL A 247 -1.93 19.84 -9.26
C VAL A 247 -3.07 20.25 -10.18
N PRO A 248 -3.36 19.53 -11.27
CA PRO A 248 -4.48 19.82 -12.15
C PRO A 248 -5.79 19.37 -11.49
N PHE A 249 -6.06 19.91 -10.31
CA PHE A 249 -7.38 19.82 -9.68
C PHE A 249 -8.17 21.01 -10.20
N GLY A 250 -9.21 20.72 -10.97
CA GLY A 250 -10.04 21.74 -11.59
C GLY A 250 -10.53 22.78 -10.59
N ASP A 251 -10.74 23.99 -11.10
CA ASP A 251 -11.47 25.12 -10.51
C ASP A 251 -11.19 25.46 -9.03
N GLY A 252 -9.97 25.68 -8.61
CA GLY A 252 -9.65 26.40 -7.37
C GLY A 252 -10.36 25.94 -6.08
N GLY A 253 -10.94 24.74 -6.09
CA GLY A 253 -11.64 24.15 -4.95
C GLY A 253 -10.67 23.68 -3.86
N GLU A 254 -11.13 23.76 -2.62
CA GLU A 254 -10.41 23.22 -1.46
C GLU A 254 -10.17 21.71 -1.65
N LEU A 255 -8.89 21.28 -1.57
CA LEU A 255 -8.54 19.87 -1.63
C LEU A 255 -9.00 19.17 -0.36
N LYS A 256 -9.74 18.08 -0.50
CA LYS A 256 -10.19 17.23 0.60
C LYS A 256 -9.86 15.78 0.32
N ALA A 257 -9.35 15.08 1.33
CA ALA A 257 -9.25 13.64 1.28
C ALA A 257 -10.58 13.03 1.76
N ALA A 258 -11.21 12.24 0.90
CA ALA A 258 -12.35 11.44 1.28
C ALA A 258 -11.89 10.01 1.56
N LEU A 259 -12.31 9.48 2.71
CA LEU A 259 -12.16 8.07 3.03
C LEU A 259 -13.45 7.37 2.63
N GLU A 260 -13.33 6.38 1.78
CA GLU A 260 -14.46 5.57 1.37
C GLU A 260 -14.30 4.16 1.95
N SER A 261 -15.33 3.69 2.65
CA SER A 261 -15.40 2.30 3.06
C SER A 261 -15.83 1.45 1.89
N THR A 262 -15.14 0.36 1.62
CA THR A 262 -15.58 -0.63 0.64
C THR A 262 -15.42 -2.04 1.20
N ASP A 263 -16.43 -2.87 0.94
CA ASP A 263 -16.36 -4.31 1.20
C ASP A 263 -15.77 -5.08 0.00
N SER A 264 -15.47 -4.36 -1.11
CA SER A 264 -14.88 -4.95 -2.31
C SER A 264 -13.38 -5.11 -2.17
N GLU A 265 -12.92 -6.34 -2.00
CA GLU A 265 -11.50 -6.69 -2.02
C GLU A 265 -10.86 -6.34 -3.38
N LEU A 266 -11.57 -6.61 -4.49
CA LEU A 266 -11.05 -6.30 -5.82
C LEU A 266 -10.86 -4.80 -6.05
N LEU A 267 -11.73 -3.96 -5.49
CA LEU A 267 -11.56 -2.50 -5.58
C LEU A 267 -10.30 -2.04 -4.85
N GLN A 268 -10.07 -2.55 -3.64
CA GLN A 268 -8.87 -2.26 -2.86
C GLN A 268 -7.60 -2.73 -3.58
N ILE A 269 -7.56 -3.99 -3.99
CA ILE A 269 -6.42 -4.58 -4.71
C ILE A 269 -6.11 -3.79 -5.99
N SER A 270 -7.15 -3.39 -6.73
CA SER A 270 -6.97 -2.66 -7.97
C SER A 270 -6.36 -1.27 -7.76
N GLY A 271 -6.60 -0.64 -6.60
CA GLY A 271 -5.91 0.59 -6.19
C GLY A 271 -4.42 0.35 -5.96
N VAL A 272 -4.09 -0.67 -5.16
CA VAL A 272 -2.70 -1.09 -4.89
C VAL A 272 -1.94 -1.41 -6.18
N CYS A 273 -2.55 -2.19 -7.09
CA CYS A 273 -1.92 -2.54 -8.37
C CYS A 273 -1.73 -1.33 -9.29
N GLN A 274 -2.66 -0.36 -9.30
CA GLN A 274 -2.47 0.87 -10.07
C GLN A 274 -1.33 1.73 -9.51
N ASN A 275 -1.24 1.85 -8.18
CA ASN A 275 -0.17 2.58 -7.54
C ASN A 275 1.19 1.95 -7.80
N ALA A 276 1.29 0.62 -7.77
CA ALA A 276 2.53 -0.10 -8.07
C ALA A 276 2.98 0.02 -9.54
N GLU A 277 2.07 0.25 -10.47
CA GLU A 277 2.42 0.55 -11.86
C GLU A 277 3.11 1.93 -11.98
N ILE A 278 2.73 2.88 -11.12
CA ILE A 278 3.32 4.24 -11.07
C ILE A 278 4.57 4.27 -10.18
N PHE A 279 4.53 3.57 -9.05
CA PHE A 279 5.59 3.53 -8.04
C PHE A 279 6.08 2.08 -7.86
N PRO A 280 7.00 1.61 -8.72
CA PRO A 280 7.45 0.19 -8.74
C PRO A 280 8.18 -0.28 -7.48
N GLU A 281 8.60 0.64 -6.61
CA GLU A 281 9.24 0.36 -5.33
C GLU A 281 8.25 -0.02 -4.22
N GLU A 282 6.94 0.12 -4.45
CA GLU A 282 5.93 -0.30 -3.49
C GLU A 282 5.82 -1.82 -3.39
N ASP A 283 5.84 -2.33 -2.17
CA ASP A 283 5.59 -3.75 -1.91
C ASP A 283 4.10 -4.07 -2.03
N THR A 284 3.71 -4.70 -3.12
CA THR A 284 2.32 -5.10 -3.37
C THR A 284 1.89 -6.36 -2.61
N GLY A 285 2.82 -7.05 -1.95
CA GLY A 285 2.54 -8.35 -1.36
C GLY A 285 1.94 -9.32 -2.40
N ASN A 286 0.77 -9.86 -2.11
CA ASN A 286 0.05 -10.76 -3.01
C ASN A 286 -1.04 -10.08 -3.87
N ALA A 287 -1.16 -8.75 -3.84
CA ALA A 287 -2.24 -8.01 -4.50
C ALA A 287 -2.28 -8.27 -6.02
N VAL A 288 -1.12 -8.29 -6.68
CA VAL A 288 -1.02 -8.56 -8.13
C VAL A 288 -1.53 -9.96 -8.47
N TYR A 289 -1.18 -10.95 -7.66
CA TYR A 289 -1.64 -12.31 -7.85
C TYR A 289 -3.16 -12.41 -7.64
N ARG A 290 -3.68 -11.81 -6.58
CA ARG A 290 -5.10 -11.78 -6.26
C ARG A 290 -5.93 -11.08 -7.33
N GLN A 291 -5.45 -9.94 -7.86
CA GLN A 291 -6.12 -9.28 -8.98
C GLN A 291 -6.23 -10.19 -10.20
N ALA A 292 -5.15 -10.90 -10.54
CA ALA A 292 -5.16 -11.87 -11.63
C ALA A 292 -6.15 -13.02 -11.38
N GLU A 293 -6.24 -13.55 -10.15
CA GLU A 293 -7.22 -14.57 -9.78
C GLU A 293 -8.65 -14.08 -10.02
N TYR A 294 -9.00 -12.88 -9.59
CA TYR A 294 -10.34 -12.30 -9.80
C TYR A 294 -10.68 -12.17 -11.28
N LEU A 295 -9.73 -11.67 -12.07
CA LEU A 295 -9.96 -11.46 -13.51
C LEU A 295 -9.99 -12.78 -14.30
N ASP A 296 -9.15 -13.74 -13.96
CA ASP A 296 -9.21 -15.08 -14.57
C ASP A 296 -10.49 -15.82 -14.17
N ALA A 297 -10.95 -15.70 -12.92
CA ALA A 297 -12.25 -16.23 -12.51
C ALA A 297 -13.41 -15.58 -13.28
N THR A 298 -13.26 -14.30 -13.66
CA THR A 298 -14.23 -13.61 -14.51
C THR A 298 -14.19 -14.15 -15.93
N LEU A 299 -13.01 -14.33 -16.53
CA LEU A 299 -12.86 -14.94 -17.86
C LEU A 299 -13.44 -16.36 -17.91
N ILE A 300 -13.21 -17.18 -16.89
CA ILE A 300 -13.78 -18.53 -16.81
C ILE A 300 -15.32 -18.49 -16.81
N ARG A 301 -15.94 -17.54 -16.10
CA ARG A 301 -17.40 -17.34 -16.14
C ARG A 301 -17.90 -16.95 -17.54
N GLU A 302 -17.09 -16.21 -18.30
CA GLU A 302 -17.34 -15.87 -19.70
C GLU A 302 -16.97 -17.00 -20.67
N LYS A 303 -16.71 -18.22 -20.16
CA LYS A 303 -16.29 -19.39 -20.95
C LYS A 303 -15.00 -19.18 -21.74
N LYS A 304 -14.08 -18.37 -21.19
CA LYS A 304 -12.75 -18.13 -21.73
C LYS A 304 -11.69 -18.77 -20.84
N PRO A 305 -10.57 -19.20 -21.38
CA PRO A 305 -9.47 -19.72 -20.56
C PRO A 305 -8.83 -18.61 -19.72
N PRO A 306 -8.29 -18.93 -18.53
CA PRO A 306 -7.51 -18.01 -17.73
C PRO A 306 -6.19 -17.65 -18.45
N VAL A 307 -5.76 -16.41 -18.36
CA VAL A 307 -4.54 -15.93 -19.02
C VAL A 307 -3.61 -15.16 -18.09
N PHE A 308 -4.16 -14.46 -17.10
CA PHE A 308 -3.36 -13.56 -16.26
C PHE A 308 -2.44 -14.32 -15.30
N LEU A 309 -2.88 -15.42 -14.73
CA LEU A 309 -2.07 -16.25 -13.83
C LEU A 309 -0.89 -16.93 -14.55
N LEU A 310 -0.93 -17.05 -15.88
CA LEU A 310 0.15 -17.61 -16.69
C LEU A 310 1.28 -16.62 -16.96
N MET A 311 1.07 -15.33 -16.70
CA MET A 311 2.04 -14.26 -16.92
C MET A 311 3.05 -14.18 -15.76
N ASN A 312 4.24 -13.62 -16.03
CA ASN A 312 5.15 -13.23 -14.96
C ASN A 312 4.58 -12.02 -14.18
N GLU A 313 5.14 -11.70 -13.03
CA GLU A 313 4.58 -10.71 -12.11
C GLU A 313 4.44 -9.31 -12.73
N LYS A 314 5.44 -8.84 -13.47
CA LYS A 314 5.39 -7.53 -14.15
C LYS A 314 4.37 -7.49 -15.27
N GLU A 315 4.34 -8.53 -16.10
CA GLU A 315 3.35 -8.64 -17.17
C GLU A 315 1.93 -8.73 -16.60
N LYS A 316 1.75 -9.49 -15.52
CA LYS A 316 0.51 -9.65 -14.80
C LYS A 316 -0.02 -8.32 -14.30
N LEU A 317 0.82 -7.52 -13.62
CA LEU A 317 0.48 -6.19 -13.13
C LEU A 317 -0.02 -5.28 -14.27
N VAL A 318 0.77 -5.16 -15.33
CA VAL A 318 0.42 -4.28 -16.47
C VAL A 318 -0.81 -4.78 -17.20
N ALA A 319 -0.92 -6.08 -17.46
CA ALA A 319 -2.03 -6.66 -18.21
C ALA A 319 -3.36 -6.61 -17.44
N THR A 320 -3.36 -6.89 -16.15
CA THR A 320 -4.57 -6.82 -15.32
C THR A 320 -5.07 -5.39 -15.16
N ASN A 321 -4.16 -4.44 -14.94
CA ASN A 321 -4.50 -3.02 -14.88
C ASN A 321 -5.04 -2.51 -16.23
N ALA A 322 -4.42 -2.89 -17.35
CA ALA A 322 -4.88 -2.50 -18.68
C ALA A 322 -6.28 -3.08 -18.97
N TYR A 323 -6.53 -4.33 -18.60
CA TYR A 323 -7.85 -4.94 -18.80
C TYR A 323 -8.94 -4.23 -17.98
N LEU A 324 -8.69 -3.94 -16.71
CA LEU A 324 -9.63 -3.16 -15.90
C LEU A 324 -9.88 -1.76 -16.45
N ARG A 325 -8.84 -1.09 -16.97
CA ARG A 325 -8.99 0.22 -17.63
C ARG A 325 -9.87 0.13 -18.89
N ASN A 326 -9.66 -0.88 -19.71
CA ASN A 326 -10.46 -1.09 -20.93
C ASN A 326 -11.94 -1.37 -20.61
N LEU A 327 -12.20 -2.24 -19.62
CA LEU A 327 -13.55 -2.49 -19.13
C LEU A 327 -14.20 -1.24 -18.55
N ALA A 328 -13.46 -0.47 -17.75
CA ALA A 328 -13.93 0.77 -17.15
C ALA A 328 -14.27 1.84 -18.21
N ALA A 329 -13.43 1.99 -19.22
CA ALA A 329 -13.68 2.91 -20.34
C ALA A 329 -14.89 2.49 -21.18
N GLN A 330 -15.11 1.18 -21.34
CA GLN A 330 -16.30 0.66 -22.00
C GLN A 330 -17.57 0.88 -21.17
N MET A 331 -17.47 0.76 -19.83
CA MET A 331 -18.57 0.97 -18.91
C MET A 331 -19.02 2.44 -18.85
N ASN A 332 -18.06 3.34 -18.74
CA ASN A 332 -18.31 4.78 -18.66
C ASN A 332 -17.18 5.55 -19.36
N PRO A 333 -17.34 5.84 -20.67
CA PRO A 333 -16.31 6.56 -21.43
C PRO A 333 -16.02 7.97 -20.93
N GLU A 334 -17.04 8.64 -20.35
CA GLU A 334 -16.91 10.01 -19.85
C GLU A 334 -16.21 10.05 -18.47
N ASN A 335 -16.38 9.00 -17.67
CA ASN A 335 -15.78 8.88 -16.35
C ASN A 335 -15.30 7.43 -16.08
N PRO A 336 -14.11 7.06 -16.57
CA PRO A 336 -13.55 5.71 -16.38
C PRO A 336 -13.39 5.29 -14.91
N TRP A 337 -13.26 6.25 -13.99
CA TRP A 337 -13.22 5.94 -12.56
C TRP A 337 -14.54 5.35 -12.04
N LEU A 338 -15.66 6.00 -12.37
CA LEU A 338 -16.98 5.46 -12.05
C LEU A 338 -17.19 4.14 -12.80
N GLY A 339 -16.80 4.08 -14.08
CA GLY A 339 -16.84 2.85 -14.86
C GLY A 339 -16.08 1.69 -14.22
N LYS A 340 -14.92 1.94 -13.62
CA LYS A 340 -14.15 0.92 -12.88
C LYS A 340 -14.92 0.39 -11.67
N ARG A 341 -15.54 1.26 -10.90
CA ARG A 341 -16.37 0.86 -9.75
C ARG A 341 -17.55 -0.01 -10.17
N ASP A 342 -18.24 0.39 -11.23
CA ASP A 342 -19.39 -0.33 -11.76
C ASP A 342 -18.98 -1.70 -12.30
N VAL A 343 -17.85 -1.79 -13.02
CA VAL A 343 -17.27 -3.09 -13.47
C VAL A 343 -16.94 -3.99 -12.29
N ILE A 344 -16.27 -3.46 -11.28
CA ILE A 344 -15.89 -4.23 -10.09
C ILE A 344 -17.14 -4.71 -9.34
N ALA A 345 -18.16 -3.86 -9.21
CA ALA A 345 -19.44 -4.26 -8.60
C ALA A 345 -20.12 -5.41 -9.35
N LEU A 346 -20.03 -5.44 -10.69
CA LEU A 346 -20.53 -6.56 -11.49
C LEU A 346 -19.71 -7.83 -11.27
N ILE A 347 -18.37 -7.72 -11.17
CA ILE A 347 -17.47 -8.85 -10.91
C ILE A 347 -17.74 -9.45 -9.53
N ASP A 348 -17.88 -8.62 -8.49
CA ASP A 348 -18.18 -9.02 -7.12
C ASP A 348 -19.58 -9.66 -7.02
N ALA A 349 -20.55 -9.14 -7.76
CA ALA A 349 -21.89 -9.73 -7.88
C ALA A 349 -21.91 -11.00 -8.75
N LYS A 350 -20.75 -11.44 -9.29
CA LYS A 350 -20.62 -12.60 -10.18
C LYS A 350 -21.50 -12.56 -11.43
N LYS A 351 -21.82 -11.35 -11.92
CA LYS A 351 -22.61 -11.14 -13.14
C LYS A 351 -21.74 -11.33 -14.39
N SER A 352 -22.38 -11.70 -15.51
CA SER A 352 -21.69 -11.76 -16.80
C SER A 352 -21.43 -10.34 -17.32
N LEU A 353 -20.18 -10.07 -17.63
CA LEU A 353 -19.77 -8.80 -18.24
C LEU A 353 -20.16 -8.78 -19.73
N SER A 354 -20.04 -9.91 -20.45
CA SER A 354 -20.40 -10.00 -21.86
C SER A 354 -21.90 -9.75 -22.08
N GLU A 355 -22.76 -10.28 -21.20
CA GLU A 355 -24.20 -10.00 -21.22
C GLU A 355 -24.49 -8.51 -20.95
N HIS A 356 -23.80 -7.94 -19.98
CA HIS A 356 -23.99 -6.53 -19.62
C HIS A 356 -23.56 -5.58 -20.73
N PHE A 357 -22.42 -5.82 -21.37
CA PHE A 357 -21.92 -4.99 -22.46
C PHE A 357 -22.52 -5.31 -23.84
N GLY A 358 -23.22 -6.43 -23.97
CA GLY A 358 -23.72 -6.94 -25.25
C GLY A 358 -22.61 -7.31 -26.23
N MET A 359 -21.40 -7.60 -25.74
CA MET A 359 -20.22 -7.94 -26.55
C MET A 359 -19.29 -8.92 -25.81
N ASP A 360 -18.46 -9.61 -26.56
CA ASP A 360 -17.42 -10.49 -25.97
C ASP A 360 -16.32 -9.65 -25.30
N VAL A 361 -16.24 -9.72 -23.96
CA VAL A 361 -15.26 -8.94 -23.17
C VAL A 361 -13.81 -9.39 -23.42
N SER A 362 -13.57 -10.52 -24.08
CA SER A 362 -12.22 -10.92 -24.48
C SER A 362 -11.62 -9.98 -25.54
N CYS A 363 -12.46 -9.22 -26.26
CA CYS A 363 -12.00 -8.18 -27.18
C CYS A 363 -11.28 -7.03 -26.45
N LEU A 364 -11.60 -6.79 -25.18
CA LEU A 364 -11.04 -5.73 -24.34
C LEU A 364 -9.72 -6.15 -23.64
N LEU A 365 -9.32 -7.42 -23.77
CA LEU A 365 -8.05 -7.89 -23.24
C LEU A 365 -6.87 -7.14 -23.91
N PRO A 366 -5.79 -6.85 -23.17
CA PRO A 366 -4.58 -6.29 -23.74
C PRO A 366 -3.90 -7.31 -24.70
N GLU A 367 -3.10 -6.84 -25.63
CA GLU A 367 -2.47 -7.66 -26.67
C GLU A 367 -1.62 -8.81 -26.09
N SER A 368 -0.96 -8.61 -24.94
CA SER A 368 -0.22 -9.66 -24.25
C SER A 368 -1.13 -10.84 -23.84
N ALA A 369 -2.32 -10.54 -23.32
CA ALA A 369 -3.31 -11.54 -22.93
C ALA A 369 -3.97 -12.20 -24.16
N LYS A 370 -4.29 -11.45 -25.21
CA LYS A 370 -4.83 -11.98 -26.47
C LYS A 370 -3.89 -12.99 -27.15
N ARG A 371 -2.58 -12.73 -27.10
CA ARG A 371 -1.58 -13.68 -27.62
C ARG A 371 -1.62 -15.03 -26.90
N LEU A 372 -1.78 -15.03 -25.58
CA LEU A 372 -1.90 -16.26 -24.81
C LEU A 372 -3.20 -17.02 -25.13
N LEU A 373 -4.30 -16.30 -25.38
CA LEU A 373 -5.55 -16.92 -25.85
C LEU A 373 -5.38 -17.59 -27.24
N SER A 374 -4.67 -16.92 -28.17
CA SER A 374 -4.51 -17.40 -29.54
C SER A 374 -3.45 -18.50 -29.68
N SER A 375 -2.48 -18.58 -28.80
CA SER A 375 -1.42 -19.61 -28.82
C SER A 375 -1.85 -20.99 -28.32
N GLY A 376 -3.15 -21.21 -28.10
CA GLY A 376 -3.70 -22.47 -27.57
C GLY A 376 -3.20 -22.73 -26.17
N GLY A 377 -3.56 -21.82 -25.24
CA GLY A 377 -3.31 -22.03 -23.81
C GLY A 377 -3.76 -23.44 -23.37
N PRO A 378 -3.23 -23.98 -22.28
CA PRO A 378 -3.45 -25.38 -21.90
C PRO A 378 -4.92 -25.72 -21.98
N GLN A 379 -5.23 -26.70 -22.85
CA GLN A 379 -6.59 -27.20 -23.00
C GLN A 379 -7.08 -27.61 -21.61
N THR A 380 -8.15 -26.97 -21.18
CA THR A 380 -8.96 -27.30 -19.98
C THR A 380 -8.31 -28.31 -19.03
N VAL A 381 -7.43 -27.84 -18.18
CA VAL A 381 -7.13 -28.55 -16.94
C VAL A 381 -8.33 -28.31 -16.03
N ASP A 382 -8.98 -29.37 -15.55
CA ASP A 382 -10.09 -29.26 -14.63
C ASP A 382 -9.64 -28.51 -13.37
N PHE A 383 -10.00 -27.25 -13.27
CA PHE A 383 -9.59 -26.35 -12.18
C PHE A 383 -10.07 -26.81 -10.80
N VAL A 384 -11.04 -27.74 -10.78
CA VAL A 384 -11.50 -28.39 -9.54
C VAL A 384 -10.39 -29.27 -8.93
N GLU A 385 -9.54 -29.90 -9.75
CA GLU A 385 -8.42 -30.72 -9.26
C GLU A 385 -7.28 -29.85 -8.67
N ILE A 386 -6.97 -28.69 -9.25
CA ILE A 386 -5.89 -27.83 -8.75
C ILE A 386 -6.24 -27.23 -7.39
N SER A 387 -7.49 -26.85 -7.15
CA SER A 387 -7.92 -26.33 -5.84
C SER A 387 -7.90 -27.41 -4.75
N ASN A 388 -8.18 -28.66 -5.12
CA ASN A 388 -8.14 -29.78 -4.19
C ASN A 388 -6.71 -30.27 -3.93
N THR A 389 -5.84 -30.26 -4.93
CA THR A 389 -4.42 -30.61 -4.79
C THR A 389 -3.67 -29.61 -3.91
N ARG A 390 -4.01 -28.31 -3.99
CA ARG A 390 -3.42 -27.27 -3.13
C ARG A 390 -3.88 -27.38 -1.68
N ARG A 391 -5.13 -27.81 -1.42
CA ARG A 391 -5.58 -28.14 -0.05
C ARG A 391 -4.82 -29.34 0.53
N HIS A 392 -4.53 -30.36 -0.27
CA HIS A 392 -3.73 -31.51 0.15
C HIS A 392 -2.27 -31.14 0.43
N LEU A 393 -1.62 -30.36 -0.45
CA LEU A 393 -0.22 -29.93 -0.26
C LEU A 393 -0.01 -29.00 0.94
N LEU A 394 -1.02 -28.23 1.34
CA LEU A 394 -0.97 -27.41 2.56
C LEU A 394 -1.19 -28.21 3.84
N LEU A 395 -1.76 -29.43 3.72
CA LEU A 395 -1.95 -30.34 4.85
C LEU A 395 -0.79 -31.33 5.01
N GLU A 396 -0.08 -31.69 3.93
CA GLU A 396 1.07 -32.61 3.96
C GLU A 396 2.43 -31.94 4.23
N GLY A 397 2.51 -30.61 4.15
CA GLY A 397 3.72 -29.85 4.51
C GLY A 397 3.83 -29.47 5.99
N ALA A 398 3.05 -30.08 6.86
CA ALA A 398 2.98 -29.82 8.29
C ALA A 398 3.40 -31.03 9.17
N GLU A 399 4.18 -31.98 8.62
CA GLU A 399 4.89 -32.98 9.42
C GLU A 399 6.32 -32.58 9.79
#